data_80b2cee6ab14d03fcccaa10912fd780b
#
_entry.id   80b2cee6ab14d03fcccaa10912fd780b
#
_cell.length_a   1.000
_cell.length_b   1.000
_cell.length_c   1.000
_cell.angle_alpha   90.00
_cell.angle_beta   90.00
_cell.angle_gamma   90.00
#
_symmetry.space_group_name_H-M   'P 1'
#
loop_
_entity.id
_entity.type
_entity.pdbx_description
1 polymer ?
#
loop_
_entity_poly.entity_id
_entity_poly.type
_entity_poly.pdbx_seq_one_letter_code
_entity_poly.pdbx_strand_id
1 'polypeptide(L)'
;MAALGAAAAVIGLAELSGEGLVVTLTDRLGKRRAVAIGLLLNSAACLLLPRVATTTAGALVALFLFYITFEFTLVSSIPLMTELLPEARATLMSVNITALSLGRFLGAALGLALYPFGIQANATAVIVLNAVALVVLLTLLRLRPGAA
;
A
#
# COMPACT_ATOMS: atom_id res chain seq x y z
N MET A 1 10.58 -19.15 -16.67
CA MET A 1 10.70 -19.57 -15.26
C MET A 1 11.60 -18.64 -14.44
N ALA A 2 12.83 -18.31 -14.90
CA ALA A 2 13.75 -17.43 -14.15
C ALA A 2 13.17 -16.05 -13.81
N ALA A 3 12.45 -15.40 -14.74
CA ALA A 3 11.85 -14.09 -14.51
C ALA A 3 10.76 -14.10 -13.41
N LEU A 4 9.97 -15.16 -13.31
CA LEU A 4 8.96 -15.31 -12.27
C LEU A 4 9.61 -15.52 -10.89
N GLY A 5 10.69 -16.32 -10.82
CA GLY A 5 11.46 -16.49 -9.61
C GLY A 5 12.11 -15.18 -9.13
N ALA A 6 12.68 -14.41 -10.08
CA ALA A 6 13.24 -13.10 -9.79
C ALA A 6 12.18 -12.11 -9.28
N ALA A 7 10.98 -12.10 -9.88
CA ALA A 7 9.88 -11.26 -9.44
C ALA A 7 9.43 -11.62 -8.01
N ALA A 8 9.28 -12.91 -7.70
CA ALA A 8 8.92 -13.37 -6.35
C ALA A 8 9.98 -12.98 -5.31
N ALA A 9 11.26 -13.13 -5.63
CA ALA A 9 12.36 -12.72 -4.74
C ALA A 9 12.37 -11.20 -4.49
N VAL A 10 12.13 -10.40 -5.54
CA VAL A 10 12.05 -8.94 -5.45
C VAL A 10 10.86 -8.50 -4.59
N ILE A 11 9.70 -9.15 -4.74
CA ILE A 11 8.53 -8.88 -3.89
C ILE A 11 8.86 -9.16 -2.42
N GLY A 12 9.37 -10.35 -2.10
CA GLY A 12 9.72 -10.70 -0.72
C GLY A 12 10.76 -9.77 -0.10
N LEU A 13 11.76 -9.35 -0.90
CA LEU A 13 12.76 -8.37 -0.44
C LEU A 13 12.14 -6.99 -0.19
N ALA A 14 11.21 -6.56 -1.05
CA ALA A 14 10.51 -5.29 -0.90
C ALA A 14 9.60 -5.27 0.34
N GLU A 15 8.87 -6.36 0.58
CA GLU A 15 8.01 -6.53 1.76
C GLU A 15 8.84 -6.49 3.04
N LEU A 16 9.90 -7.28 3.14
CA LEU A 16 10.80 -7.28 4.29
C LEU A 16 11.43 -5.90 4.54
N SER A 17 11.84 -5.21 3.47
CA SER A 17 12.39 -3.85 3.56
C SER A 17 11.33 -2.85 4.01
N GLY A 18 10.09 -2.96 3.53
CA GLY A 18 8.96 -2.14 3.92
C GLY A 18 8.63 -2.28 5.41
N GLU A 19 8.59 -3.49 5.93
CA GLU A 19 8.42 -3.76 7.37
C GLU A 19 9.55 -3.13 8.20
N GLY A 20 10.81 -3.27 7.75
CA GLY A 20 11.97 -2.64 8.40
C GLY A 20 11.87 -1.10 8.45
N LEU A 21 11.34 -0.48 7.39
CA LEU A 21 11.07 0.96 7.37
C LEU A 21 9.97 1.35 8.36
N VAL A 22 8.94 0.53 8.54
CA VAL A 22 7.88 0.79 9.52
C VAL A 22 8.44 0.87 10.92
N VAL A 23 9.26 -0.09 11.33
CA VAL A 23 9.89 -0.12 12.66
C VAL A 23 10.73 1.12 12.93
N THR A 24 11.40 1.65 11.90
CA THR A 24 12.33 2.78 12.06
C THR A 24 11.69 4.15 11.89
N LEU A 25 10.68 4.27 11.03
CA LEU A 25 10.14 5.55 10.59
C LEU A 25 8.76 5.87 11.15
N THR A 26 7.91 4.88 11.42
CA THR A 26 6.51 5.14 11.78
C THR A 26 6.38 5.92 13.08
N ASP A 27 7.18 5.59 14.09
CA ASP A 27 7.17 6.33 15.36
C ASP A 27 7.76 7.73 15.24
N ARG A 28 8.77 7.93 14.37
CA ARG A 28 9.38 9.24 14.13
C ARG A 28 8.48 10.18 13.33
N LEU A 29 7.79 9.66 12.34
CA LEU A 29 6.89 10.44 11.48
C LEU A 29 5.53 10.69 12.14
N GLY A 30 5.15 9.81 13.07
CA GLY A 30 3.79 9.68 13.57
C GLY A 30 2.94 8.83 12.64
N LYS A 31 2.17 7.90 13.19
CA LYS A 31 1.42 6.83 12.48
C LYS A 31 0.56 7.34 11.33
N ARG A 32 -0.13 8.46 11.54
CA ARG A 32 -1.01 9.08 10.53
C ARG A 32 -0.25 9.64 9.34
N ARG A 33 0.88 10.33 9.62
CA ARG A 33 1.75 10.87 8.56
C ARG A 33 2.45 9.76 7.81
N ALA A 34 2.86 8.69 8.50
CA ALA A 34 3.48 7.53 7.86
C ALA A 34 2.54 6.91 6.81
N VAL A 35 1.27 6.66 7.17
CA VAL A 35 0.26 6.15 6.22
C VAL A 35 0.03 7.11 5.05
N ALA A 36 -0.12 8.43 5.32
CA ALA A 36 -0.32 9.42 4.27
C ALA A 36 0.88 9.49 3.30
N ILE A 37 2.11 9.51 3.83
CA ILE A 37 3.34 9.51 3.04
C ILE A 37 3.44 8.20 2.23
N GLY A 38 3.13 7.06 2.83
CA GLY A 38 3.12 5.77 2.16
C GLY A 38 2.16 5.74 0.96
N LEU A 39 0.92 6.24 1.11
CA LEU A 39 -0.05 6.36 0.02
C LEU A 39 0.45 7.25 -1.12
N LEU A 40 1.11 8.37 -0.79
CA LEU A 40 1.69 9.26 -1.79
C LEU A 40 2.88 8.62 -2.51
N LEU A 41 3.79 7.97 -1.79
CA LEU A 41 4.93 7.27 -2.38
C LEU A 41 4.48 6.10 -3.25
N ASN A 42 3.47 5.33 -2.84
CA ASN A 42 2.92 4.24 -3.64
C ASN A 42 2.26 4.78 -4.92
N SER A 43 1.55 5.91 -4.84
CA SER A 43 1.00 6.57 -6.02
C SER A 43 2.09 7.05 -6.97
N ALA A 44 3.20 7.59 -6.45
CA ALA A 44 4.36 7.97 -7.26
C ALA A 44 5.02 6.74 -7.92
N ALA A 45 5.16 5.62 -7.20
CA ALA A 45 5.64 4.37 -7.76
C ALA A 45 4.74 3.88 -8.91
N CYS A 46 3.42 3.97 -8.76
CA CYS A 46 2.46 3.65 -9.81
C CYS A 46 2.59 4.54 -11.05
N LEU A 47 2.86 5.85 -10.88
CA LEU A 47 3.11 6.77 -12.00
C LEU A 47 4.41 6.43 -12.75
N LEU A 48 5.44 5.98 -12.04
CA LEU A 48 6.72 5.60 -12.62
C LEU A 48 6.66 4.24 -13.31
N LEU A 49 5.85 3.31 -12.82
CA LEU A 49 5.79 1.92 -13.24
C LEU A 49 5.66 1.75 -14.78
N PRO A 50 4.73 2.41 -15.50
CA PRO A 50 4.63 2.25 -16.95
C PRO A 50 5.83 2.79 -17.74
N ARG A 51 6.58 3.73 -17.15
CA ARG A 51 7.74 4.35 -17.79
C ARG A 51 9.02 3.54 -17.60
N VAL A 52 9.16 2.92 -16.43
CA VAL A 52 10.36 2.18 -16.03
C VAL A 52 10.29 0.71 -16.45
N ALA A 53 9.09 0.12 -16.47
CA ALA A 53 8.86 -1.30 -16.79
C ALA A 53 8.99 -1.63 -18.28
N THR A 54 9.81 -0.93 -19.04
CA THR A 54 10.08 -1.19 -20.48
C THR A 54 11.10 -2.30 -20.70
N THR A 55 11.87 -2.65 -19.69
CA THR A 55 12.85 -3.75 -19.68
C THR A 55 12.59 -4.66 -18.47
N THR A 56 13.09 -5.89 -18.50
CA THR A 56 12.96 -6.82 -17.36
C THR A 56 13.57 -6.24 -16.10
N ALA A 57 14.74 -5.62 -16.18
CA ALA A 57 15.38 -4.98 -15.02
C ALA A 57 14.54 -3.79 -14.51
N GLY A 58 14.05 -2.95 -15.41
CA GLY A 58 13.16 -1.85 -15.08
C GLY A 58 11.85 -2.31 -14.44
N ALA A 59 11.27 -3.39 -14.94
CA ALA A 59 10.07 -4.00 -14.37
C ALA A 59 10.32 -4.51 -12.94
N LEU A 60 11.47 -5.12 -12.67
CA LEU A 60 11.83 -5.57 -11.31
C LEU A 60 12.04 -4.39 -10.34
N VAL A 61 12.69 -3.32 -10.81
CA VAL A 61 12.84 -2.09 -10.01
C VAL A 61 11.49 -1.45 -9.72
N ALA A 62 10.62 -1.33 -10.71
CA ALA A 62 9.28 -0.77 -10.53
C ALA A 62 8.44 -1.63 -9.57
N LEU A 63 8.55 -2.95 -9.66
CA LEU A 63 7.92 -3.91 -8.76
C LEU A 63 8.41 -3.72 -7.32
N PHE A 64 9.73 -3.58 -7.13
CA PHE A 64 10.32 -3.30 -5.81
C PHE A 64 9.77 -2.01 -5.21
N LEU A 65 9.78 -0.91 -5.97
CA LEU A 65 9.29 0.39 -5.50
C LEU A 65 7.79 0.35 -5.16
N PHE A 66 7.00 -0.37 -5.95
CA PHE A 66 5.58 -0.54 -5.68
C PHE A 66 5.36 -1.30 -4.36
N TYR A 67 6.00 -2.46 -4.20
CA TYR A 67 5.76 -3.32 -3.04
C TYR A 67 6.34 -2.74 -1.74
N ILE A 68 7.52 -2.13 -1.76
CA ILE A 68 8.08 -1.50 -0.55
C ILE A 68 7.20 -0.36 -0.04
N THR A 69 6.66 0.47 -0.93
CA THR A 69 5.78 1.57 -0.54
C THR A 69 4.39 1.08 -0.13
N PHE A 70 3.89 0.02 -0.77
CA PHE A 70 2.66 -0.65 -0.41
C PHE A 70 2.75 -1.25 0.99
N GLU A 71 3.79 -2.04 1.26
CA GLU A 71 4.00 -2.70 2.55
C GLU A 71 4.21 -1.68 3.68
N PHE A 72 5.04 -0.66 3.45
CA PHE A 72 5.20 0.43 4.39
C PHE A 72 3.85 1.08 4.76
N THR A 73 2.98 1.32 3.79
CA THR A 73 1.66 1.92 4.01
C THR A 73 0.76 0.99 4.80
N LEU A 74 0.68 -0.28 4.38
CA LEU A 74 -0.17 -1.30 4.96
C LEU A 74 0.19 -1.54 6.43
N VAL A 75 1.47 -1.81 6.71
CA VAL A 75 1.93 -2.15 8.06
C VAL A 75 1.88 -0.92 8.98
N SER A 76 2.16 0.29 8.48
CA SER A 76 1.99 1.53 9.26
C SER A 76 0.54 1.81 9.66
N SER A 77 -0.44 1.25 8.95
CA SER A 77 -1.86 1.41 9.29
C SER A 77 -2.30 0.59 10.51
N ILE A 78 -1.60 -0.52 10.80
CA ILE A 78 -1.97 -1.45 11.88
C ILE A 78 -1.95 -0.77 13.26
N PRO A 79 -0.84 -0.13 13.70
CA PRO A 79 -0.82 0.57 14.98
C PRO A 79 -1.80 1.74 15.03
N LEU A 80 -2.06 2.41 13.91
CA LEU A 80 -3.10 3.44 13.84
C LEU A 80 -4.48 2.86 14.16
N MET A 81 -4.84 1.71 13.60
CA MET A 81 -6.13 1.06 13.85
C MET A 81 -6.27 0.58 15.29
N THR A 82 -5.22 0.01 15.88
CA THR A 82 -5.27 -0.49 17.26
C THR A 82 -5.47 0.61 18.30
N GLU A 83 -5.16 1.87 17.97
CA GLU A 83 -5.34 3.03 18.83
C GLU A 83 -6.71 3.73 18.66
N LEU A 84 -7.37 3.51 17.53
CA LEU A 84 -8.67 4.15 17.26
C LEU A 84 -9.77 3.71 18.22
N LEU A 85 -9.81 2.45 18.61
CA LEU A 85 -10.78 1.85 19.51
C LEU A 85 -10.11 0.84 20.45
N PRO A 86 -9.46 1.31 21.52
CA PRO A 86 -8.73 0.43 22.45
C PRO A 86 -9.62 -0.65 23.07
N GLU A 87 -10.89 -0.32 23.31
CA GLU A 87 -11.90 -1.18 23.93
C GLU A 87 -12.37 -2.32 22.99
N ALA A 88 -12.24 -2.13 21.68
CA ALA A 88 -12.72 -3.07 20.66
C ALA A 88 -11.61 -3.49 19.68
N ARG A 89 -10.34 -3.56 20.13
CA ARG A 89 -9.18 -3.89 19.28
C ARG A 89 -9.35 -5.17 18.48
N ALA A 90 -9.81 -6.25 19.13
CA ALA A 90 -9.99 -7.54 18.46
C ALA A 90 -11.01 -7.46 17.34
N THR A 91 -12.15 -6.80 17.59
CA THR A 91 -13.20 -6.61 16.58
C THR A 91 -12.69 -5.76 15.41
N LEU A 92 -11.99 -4.65 15.70
CA LEU A 92 -11.45 -3.77 14.67
C LEU A 92 -10.40 -4.48 13.81
N MET A 93 -9.53 -5.28 14.43
CA MET A 93 -8.54 -6.07 13.70
C MET A 93 -9.20 -7.16 12.84
N SER A 94 -10.26 -7.81 13.31
CA SER A 94 -11.02 -8.77 12.51
C SER A 94 -11.67 -8.11 11.30
N VAL A 95 -12.27 -6.94 11.47
CA VAL A 95 -12.82 -6.13 10.36
C VAL A 95 -11.72 -5.73 9.37
N ASN A 96 -10.55 -5.33 9.88
CA ASN A 96 -9.40 -4.97 9.03
C ASN A 96 -8.93 -6.17 8.18
N ILE A 97 -8.77 -7.35 8.78
CA ILE A 97 -8.37 -8.57 8.04
C ILE A 97 -9.42 -8.93 6.98
N THR A 98 -10.70 -8.83 7.33
CA THR A 98 -11.81 -9.06 6.39
C THR A 98 -11.76 -8.07 5.23
N ALA A 99 -11.57 -6.78 5.52
CA ALA A 99 -11.45 -5.73 4.51
C ALA A 99 -10.24 -5.94 3.60
N LEU A 100 -9.08 -6.35 4.15
CA LEU A 100 -7.88 -6.69 3.38
C LEU A 100 -8.13 -7.89 2.45
N SER A 101 -8.78 -8.94 2.94
CA SER A 101 -9.10 -10.12 2.15
C SER A 101 -10.05 -9.78 1.01
N LEU A 102 -11.10 -9.00 1.30
CA LEU A 102 -12.04 -8.51 0.29
C LEU A 102 -11.34 -7.59 -0.72
N GLY A 103 -10.46 -6.70 -0.25
CA GLY A 103 -9.68 -5.81 -1.10
C GLY A 103 -8.75 -6.58 -2.05
N ARG A 104 -8.11 -7.65 -1.58
CA ARG A 104 -7.28 -8.53 -2.42
C ARG A 104 -8.11 -9.24 -3.49
N PHE A 105 -9.28 -9.76 -3.12
CA PHE A 105 -10.19 -10.42 -4.06
C PHE A 105 -10.69 -9.44 -5.14
N LEU A 106 -11.23 -8.29 -4.72
CA LEU A 106 -11.74 -7.27 -5.64
C LEU A 106 -10.62 -6.66 -6.47
N GLY A 107 -9.44 -6.46 -5.89
CA GLY A 107 -8.26 -5.95 -6.57
C GLY A 107 -7.77 -6.91 -7.68
N ALA A 108 -7.76 -8.21 -7.41
CA ALA A 108 -7.42 -9.21 -8.42
C ALA A 108 -8.43 -9.22 -9.58
N ALA A 109 -9.74 -9.17 -9.28
CA ALA A 109 -10.80 -9.10 -10.27
C ALA A 109 -10.71 -7.82 -11.11
N LEU A 110 -10.48 -6.66 -10.47
CA LEU A 110 -10.30 -5.37 -11.13
C LEU A 110 -9.05 -5.37 -12.02
N GLY A 111 -7.93 -5.89 -11.50
CA GLY A 111 -6.68 -5.99 -12.23
C GLY A 111 -6.81 -6.84 -13.49
N LEU A 112 -7.53 -7.96 -13.42
CA LEU A 112 -7.83 -8.81 -14.57
C LEU A 112 -8.72 -8.08 -15.57
N ALA A 113 -9.76 -7.39 -15.13
CA ALA A 113 -10.66 -6.62 -15.98
C ALA A 113 -9.96 -5.45 -16.70
N LEU A 114 -8.98 -4.83 -16.05
CA LEU A 114 -8.19 -3.72 -16.59
C LEU A 114 -6.99 -4.18 -17.44
N TYR A 115 -6.63 -5.46 -17.37
CA TYR A 115 -5.47 -6.00 -18.09
C TYR A 115 -5.47 -5.71 -19.61
N PRO A 116 -6.62 -5.81 -20.34
CA PRO A 116 -6.66 -5.50 -21.77
C PRO A 116 -6.34 -4.04 -22.12
N PHE A 117 -6.51 -3.12 -21.14
CA PHE A 117 -6.24 -1.70 -21.30
C PHE A 117 -4.79 -1.32 -20.94
N GLY A 118 -3.97 -2.33 -20.60
CA GLY A 118 -2.56 -2.19 -20.30
C GLY A 118 -2.24 -1.76 -18.87
N ILE A 119 -0.93 -1.72 -18.58
CA ILE A 119 -0.42 -1.45 -17.23
C ILE A 119 -0.76 -0.05 -16.72
N GLN A 120 -0.97 0.91 -17.65
CA GLN A 120 -1.35 2.28 -17.29
C GLN A 120 -2.74 2.34 -16.67
N ALA A 121 -3.70 1.56 -17.16
CA ALA A 121 -5.04 1.48 -16.61
C ALA A 121 -5.01 0.93 -15.17
N ASN A 122 -4.25 -0.14 -14.94
CA ASN A 122 -4.05 -0.70 -13.61
C ASN A 122 -3.38 0.31 -12.66
N ALA A 123 -2.30 0.96 -13.10
CA ALA A 123 -1.60 1.98 -12.32
C ALA A 123 -2.53 3.15 -11.94
N THR A 124 -3.35 3.62 -12.88
CA THR A 124 -4.32 4.70 -12.65
C THR A 124 -5.38 4.28 -11.63
N ALA A 125 -5.89 3.05 -11.72
CA ALA A 125 -6.85 2.54 -10.76
C ALA A 125 -6.29 2.52 -9.32
N VAL A 126 -5.02 2.08 -9.15
CA VAL A 126 -4.36 2.11 -7.83
C VAL A 126 -4.20 3.54 -7.32
N ILE A 127 -3.81 4.50 -8.17
CA ILE A 127 -3.68 5.91 -7.79
C ILE A 127 -5.01 6.48 -7.31
N VAL A 128 -6.10 6.19 -8.01
CA VAL A 128 -7.45 6.63 -7.61
C VAL A 128 -7.83 6.02 -6.26
N LEU A 129 -7.59 4.73 -6.04
CA LEU A 129 -7.87 4.08 -4.76
C LEU A 129 -7.02 4.64 -3.62
N ASN A 130 -5.74 4.92 -3.86
CA ASN A 130 -4.87 5.57 -2.89
C ASN A 130 -5.36 7.00 -2.56
N ALA A 131 -5.83 7.75 -3.55
CA ALA A 131 -6.40 9.08 -3.35
C ALA A 131 -7.67 9.02 -2.48
N VAL A 132 -8.56 8.06 -2.75
CA VAL A 132 -9.74 7.82 -1.91
C VAL A 132 -9.33 7.48 -0.48
N ALA A 133 -8.38 6.56 -0.30
CA ALA A 133 -7.87 6.18 1.02
C ALA A 133 -7.26 7.38 1.76
N LEU A 134 -6.51 8.24 1.06
CA LEU A 134 -5.94 9.46 1.63
C LEU A 134 -7.02 10.45 2.06
N VAL A 135 -8.05 10.67 1.24
CA VAL A 135 -9.19 11.53 1.59
C VAL A 135 -9.90 11.00 2.82
N VAL A 136 -10.19 9.70 2.88
CA VAL A 136 -10.80 9.06 4.06
C VAL A 136 -9.92 9.25 5.30
N LEU A 137 -8.61 9.01 5.20
CA LEU A 137 -7.67 9.23 6.28
C LEU A 137 -7.74 10.69 6.79
N LEU A 138 -7.66 11.67 5.90
CA LEU A 138 -7.66 13.09 6.25
C LEU A 138 -9.00 13.55 6.85
N THR A 139 -10.11 13.02 6.38
CA THR A 139 -11.45 13.34 6.95
C THR A 139 -11.61 12.76 8.35
N LEU A 140 -11.19 11.51 8.57
CA LEU A 140 -11.20 10.91 9.91
C LEU A 140 -10.33 11.70 10.90
N LEU A 141 -9.21 12.25 10.45
CA LEU A 141 -8.33 13.09 11.25
C LEU A 141 -8.98 14.40 11.70
N ARG A 142 -9.80 15.01 10.83
CA ARG A 142 -10.52 16.25 11.15
C ARG A 142 -11.63 16.03 12.17
N LEU A 143 -12.24 14.85 12.15
CA LEU A 143 -13.36 14.52 13.05
C LEU A 143 -12.91 14.13 14.46
N ARG A 144 -11.63 13.81 14.68
CA ARG A 144 -11.06 13.46 16.00
C ARG A 144 -9.73 14.21 16.25
N PRO A 145 -9.77 15.52 16.55
CA PRO A 145 -8.56 16.33 16.73
C PRO A 145 -7.73 15.99 17.99
N GLY A 146 -8.22 15.13 18.87
CA GLY A 146 -7.59 14.83 20.16
C GLY A 146 -6.81 13.51 20.26
N ALA A 147 -6.64 12.75 19.18
CA ALA A 147 -5.87 11.50 19.15
C ALA A 147 -4.53 11.72 18.39
N ALA A 148 -3.71 12.68 18.86
CA ALA A 148 -2.35 12.91 18.37
C ALA A 148 -1.36 12.34 19.37
#